data_30f5caa3678cf83536b78cfb9ecf91fe
#
_entry.id   30f5caa3678cf83536b78cfb9ecf91fe
#
_cell.length_a   1.000
_cell.length_b   1.000
_cell.length_c   1.000
_cell.angle_alpha   90.00
_cell.angle_beta   90.00
_cell.angle_gamma   90.00
#
_symmetry.space_group_name_H-M   'P 1'
#
loop_
_entity.id
_entity.type
_entity.pdbx_description
1 polymer ?
#
loop_
_entity_poly.entity_id
_entity_poly.type
_entity_poly.pdbx_seq_one_letter_code
_entity_poly.pdbx_strand_id
1 'polypeptide(L)'
;RDLRMSRGLGDVYKRQLFGNETTNCRHFTEYSTANTKVQGACAEAEVVKMLNPMEYVMDEKAKKAHHFRIRHGECDRDTSLVISAMLVLKLREAGCEVDYHSPWNTPHAGDYDLDELFAWIDGICG
;
A
#
# COMPACT_ATOMS: atom_id res chain seq x y z
N ARG A 1 21.66 -8.84 -13.84
CA ARG A 1 21.54 -7.63 -14.74
C ARG A 1 20.11 -7.11 -14.80
N ASP A 2 19.11 -7.96 -14.65
CA ASP A 2 17.68 -7.61 -14.79
C ASP A 2 17.10 -6.90 -13.55
N LEU A 3 17.65 -7.12 -12.38
CA LEU A 3 17.25 -6.44 -11.13
C LEU A 3 17.50 -4.91 -11.13
N ARG A 4 18.37 -4.40 -12.00
CA ARG A 4 18.61 -2.96 -12.13
C ARG A 4 17.57 -2.27 -13.00
N MET A 5 16.98 -2.94 -13.97
CA MET A 5 15.94 -2.38 -14.84
C MET A 5 14.60 -2.31 -14.12
N SER A 6 14.23 -3.32 -13.33
CA SER A 6 13.00 -3.31 -12.54
C SER A 6 13.02 -2.24 -11.44
N ARG A 7 14.18 -1.96 -10.84
CA ARG A 7 14.35 -0.84 -9.91
C ARG A 7 14.18 0.51 -10.60
N GLY A 8 14.68 0.68 -11.81
CA GLY A 8 14.52 1.93 -12.57
C GLY A 8 13.06 2.24 -12.92
N LEU A 9 12.28 1.25 -13.33
CA LEU A 9 10.86 1.39 -13.60
C LEU A 9 10.05 1.67 -12.33
N GLY A 10 10.35 0.99 -11.24
CA GLY A 10 9.72 1.23 -9.94
C GLY A 10 10.00 2.64 -9.41
N ASP A 11 11.21 3.15 -9.61
CA ASP A 11 11.58 4.50 -9.20
C ASP A 11 10.87 5.59 -10.03
N VAL A 12 10.70 5.36 -11.33
CA VAL A 12 9.93 6.27 -12.20
C VAL A 12 8.45 6.29 -11.79
N TYR A 13 7.87 5.14 -11.53
CA TYR A 13 6.48 5.03 -11.08
C TYR A 13 6.27 5.71 -9.72
N LYS A 14 7.16 5.51 -8.78
CA LYS A 14 7.10 6.16 -7.45
C LYS A 14 7.27 7.67 -7.54
N ARG A 15 8.08 8.16 -8.46
CA ARG A 15 8.23 9.61 -8.71
C ARG A 15 6.96 10.23 -9.27
N GLN A 16 6.28 9.55 -10.17
CA GLN A 16 5.00 10.02 -10.71
C GLN A 16 3.90 10.05 -9.65
N LEU A 17 3.95 9.16 -8.67
CA LEU A 17 2.98 9.11 -7.59
C LEU A 17 3.12 10.26 -6.60
N PHE A 18 4.36 10.66 -6.26
CA PHE A 18 4.65 11.64 -5.20
C PHE A 18 5.24 12.95 -5.72
N GLY A 19 5.40 13.12 -7.02
CA GLY A 19 5.97 14.29 -7.63
C GLY A 19 5.10 14.87 -8.74
N ASN A 20 5.57 15.94 -9.32
CA ASN A 20 5.04 16.50 -10.56
C ASN A 20 6.15 16.51 -11.63
N GLU A 21 5.86 17.00 -12.82
CA GLU A 21 6.81 17.02 -13.94
C GLU A 21 8.11 17.76 -13.62
N THR A 22 8.08 18.71 -12.70
CA THR A 22 9.21 19.57 -12.35
C THR A 22 9.88 19.14 -11.04
N THR A 23 9.25 18.28 -10.23
CA THR A 23 9.73 17.91 -8.90
C THR A 23 10.07 16.43 -8.85
N ASN A 24 11.36 16.15 -8.82
CA ASN A 24 11.89 14.81 -8.59
C ASN A 24 11.94 14.51 -7.10
N CYS A 25 11.65 13.25 -6.73
CA CYS A 25 11.94 12.68 -5.40
C CYS A 25 11.30 13.44 -4.23
N ARG A 26 9.98 13.39 -4.12
CA ARG A 26 9.29 13.74 -2.89
C ARG A 26 9.26 12.53 -1.95
N HIS A 27 9.58 12.74 -0.70
CA HIS A 27 9.53 11.73 0.33
C HIS A 27 8.16 11.71 1.02
N PHE A 28 7.73 10.54 1.45
CA PHE A 28 6.46 10.38 2.14
C PHE A 28 6.57 10.63 3.64
N THR A 29 7.75 10.43 4.22
CA THR A 29 7.99 10.55 5.66
C THR A 29 9.18 11.45 5.94
N GLU A 30 9.16 12.09 7.12
CA GLU A 30 10.30 12.87 7.62
C GLU A 30 11.55 12.00 7.76
N TYR A 31 11.40 10.74 8.19
CA TYR A 31 12.50 9.79 8.27
C TYR A 31 13.16 9.57 6.91
N SER A 32 12.36 9.36 5.86
CA SER A 32 12.87 9.22 4.50
C SER A 32 13.62 10.47 4.05
N THR A 33 13.09 11.65 4.35
CA THR A 33 13.72 12.93 4.02
C THR A 33 15.06 13.11 4.73
N ALA A 34 15.13 12.75 6.01
CA ALA A 34 16.34 12.89 6.83
C ALA A 34 17.45 11.87 6.48
N ASN A 35 17.08 10.70 5.96
CA ASN A 35 18.00 9.59 5.73
C ASN A 35 18.27 9.30 4.24
N THR A 36 17.83 10.17 3.34
CA THR A 36 18.07 10.01 1.91
C THR A 36 19.49 10.41 1.50
N LYS A 37 20.00 9.74 0.50
CA LYS A 37 21.26 10.12 -0.19
C LYS A 37 21.05 11.14 -1.30
N VAL A 38 19.80 11.40 -1.65
CA VAL A 38 19.41 12.30 -2.73
C VAL A 38 18.67 13.48 -2.11
N GLN A 39 19.04 14.70 -2.49
CA GLN A 39 18.32 15.88 -2.03
C GLN A 39 16.85 15.80 -2.48
N GLY A 40 15.94 15.85 -1.53
CA GLY A 40 14.51 15.85 -1.77
C GLY A 40 13.77 16.37 -0.56
N ALA A 41 12.64 17.02 -0.80
CA ALA A 41 11.75 17.46 0.26
C ALA A 41 10.66 16.44 0.54
N CYS A 42 9.99 16.53 1.67
CA CYS A 42 8.75 15.80 1.91
C CYS A 42 7.67 16.26 0.91
N ALA A 43 6.77 15.37 0.55
CA ALA A 43 5.59 15.74 -0.22
C ALA A 43 4.70 16.69 0.59
N GLU A 44 3.88 17.47 -0.10
CA GLU A 44 2.91 18.34 0.58
C GLU A 44 1.99 17.51 1.47
N ALA A 45 1.62 18.06 2.63
CA ALA A 45 0.82 17.36 3.64
C ALA A 45 -0.51 16.83 3.08
N GLU A 46 -1.14 17.56 2.15
CA GLU A 46 -2.36 17.11 1.48
C GLU A 46 -2.13 15.87 0.61
N VAL A 47 -1.01 15.82 -0.13
CA VAL A 47 -0.64 14.66 -0.96
C VAL A 47 -0.37 13.45 -0.08
N VAL A 48 0.39 13.63 1.00
CA VAL A 48 0.66 12.57 1.98
C VAL A 48 -0.65 12.03 2.57
N LYS A 49 -1.55 12.93 2.97
CA LYS A 49 -2.87 12.57 3.51
C LYS A 49 -3.71 11.83 2.47
N MET A 50 -3.80 12.35 1.24
CA MET A 50 -4.60 11.72 0.17
C MET A 50 -4.15 10.31 -0.18
N LEU A 51 -2.85 10.04 -0.09
CA LEU A 51 -2.25 8.74 -0.41
C LEU A 51 -2.19 7.79 0.79
N ASN A 52 -2.56 8.25 1.97
CA ASN A 52 -2.55 7.42 3.18
C ASN A 52 -3.97 6.96 3.54
N PRO A 53 -4.36 5.73 3.18
CA PRO A 53 -5.70 5.22 3.49
C PRO A 53 -5.99 5.20 5.00
N MET A 54 -4.95 5.13 5.84
CA MET A 54 -5.08 5.12 7.29
C MET A 54 -5.72 6.41 7.85
N GLU A 55 -5.59 7.53 7.13
CA GLU A 55 -6.20 8.81 7.50
C GLU A 55 -7.73 8.81 7.32
N TYR A 56 -8.24 7.96 6.43
CA TYR A 56 -9.65 7.93 6.07
C TYR A 56 -10.44 6.78 6.69
N VAL A 57 -9.75 5.74 7.16
CA VAL A 57 -10.42 4.55 7.71
C VAL A 57 -11.37 4.90 8.86
N MET A 58 -10.98 5.83 9.73
CA MET A 58 -11.77 6.26 10.89
C MET A 58 -12.58 7.53 10.62
N ASP A 59 -12.50 8.11 9.44
CA ASP A 59 -13.27 9.31 9.09
C ASP A 59 -14.73 8.92 8.77
N GLU A 60 -15.66 9.42 9.56
CA GLU A 60 -17.10 9.18 9.37
C GLU A 60 -17.65 9.74 8.05
N LYS A 61 -16.98 10.74 7.48
CA LYS A 61 -17.35 11.33 6.18
C LYS A 61 -16.84 10.51 5.00
N ALA A 62 -15.87 9.64 5.21
CA ALA A 62 -15.31 8.80 4.16
C ALA A 62 -16.28 7.65 3.84
N LYS A 63 -16.67 7.57 2.57
CA LYS A 63 -17.39 6.38 2.07
C LYS A 63 -16.40 5.26 1.85
N LYS A 64 -16.51 4.20 2.64
CA LYS A 64 -15.66 3.03 2.54
C LYS A 64 -16.47 1.76 2.30
N ALA A 65 -15.86 0.77 1.68
CA ALA A 65 -16.44 -0.55 1.53
C ALA A 65 -16.64 -1.20 2.91
N HIS A 66 -17.54 -2.18 2.99
CA HIS A 66 -17.73 -2.95 4.22
C HIS A 66 -16.80 -4.17 4.25
N HIS A 67 -16.52 -4.77 3.10
CA HIS A 67 -15.71 -5.97 2.95
C HIS A 67 -14.35 -5.63 2.35
N PHE A 68 -13.30 -6.10 2.97
CA PHE A 68 -11.92 -5.96 2.51
C PHE A 68 -11.24 -7.32 2.46
N ARG A 69 -10.55 -7.60 1.37
CA ARG A 69 -9.66 -8.74 1.24
C ARG A 69 -8.23 -8.23 1.08
N ILE A 70 -7.35 -8.63 1.99
CA ILE A 70 -5.96 -8.18 2.04
C ILE A 70 -5.05 -9.39 2.04
N ARG A 71 -4.10 -9.41 1.12
CA ARG A 71 -3.06 -10.41 1.01
C ARG A 71 -1.69 -9.74 1.06
N HIS A 72 -0.75 -10.36 1.78
CA HIS A 72 0.61 -9.86 1.90
C HIS A 72 1.55 -11.05 2.00
N GLY A 73 2.39 -11.27 0.98
CA GLY A 73 3.34 -12.38 0.97
C GLY A 73 4.34 -12.27 2.12
N GLU A 74 4.59 -13.37 2.82
CA GLU A 74 5.50 -13.37 3.98
C GLU A 74 6.94 -12.98 3.59
N CYS A 75 7.38 -13.37 2.38
CA CYS A 75 8.70 -13.03 1.84
C CYS A 75 8.74 -11.69 1.09
N ASP A 76 7.70 -10.86 1.17
CA ASP A 76 7.68 -9.53 0.54
C ASP A 76 8.78 -8.64 1.13
N ARG A 77 9.68 -8.17 0.26
CA ARG A 77 10.80 -7.29 0.64
C ARG A 77 10.57 -5.83 0.28
N ASP A 78 9.51 -5.54 -0.46
CA ASP A 78 9.21 -4.20 -0.96
C ASP A 78 8.31 -3.43 0.00
N THR A 79 7.43 -4.14 0.72
CA THR A 79 6.51 -3.57 1.69
C THR A 79 6.62 -4.32 3.02
N SER A 80 6.64 -3.58 4.12
CA SER A 80 6.66 -4.19 5.45
C SER A 80 5.31 -4.83 5.80
N LEU A 81 5.35 -6.06 6.30
CA LEU A 81 4.18 -6.78 6.81
C LEU A 81 3.40 -5.98 7.88
N VAL A 82 4.10 -5.13 8.63
CA VAL A 82 3.49 -4.27 9.66
C VAL A 82 2.47 -3.30 9.04
N ILE A 83 2.69 -2.81 7.83
CA ILE A 83 1.78 -1.87 7.16
C ILE A 83 0.42 -2.53 6.91
N SER A 84 0.41 -3.73 6.32
CA SER A 84 -0.83 -4.46 6.09
C SER A 84 -1.51 -4.87 7.39
N ALA A 85 -0.77 -5.30 8.40
CA ALA A 85 -1.30 -5.63 9.70
C ALA A 85 -1.97 -4.43 10.40
N MET A 86 -1.34 -3.26 10.37
CA MET A 86 -1.92 -2.02 10.91
C MET A 86 -3.20 -1.61 10.17
N LEU A 87 -3.23 -1.74 8.84
CA LEU A 87 -4.42 -1.46 8.04
C LEU A 87 -5.56 -2.40 8.43
N VAL A 88 -5.29 -3.70 8.57
CA VAL A 88 -6.27 -4.70 9.02
C VAL A 88 -6.87 -4.34 10.37
N LEU A 89 -6.02 -3.98 11.34
CA LEU A 89 -6.49 -3.60 12.68
C LEU A 89 -7.39 -2.38 12.63
N LYS A 90 -6.99 -1.34 11.92
CA LYS A 90 -7.80 -0.12 11.76
C LYS A 90 -9.13 -0.38 11.04
N LEU A 91 -9.13 -1.19 10.00
CA LEU A 91 -10.36 -1.54 9.30
C LEU A 91 -11.34 -2.32 10.19
N ARG A 92 -10.83 -3.26 10.98
CA ARG A 92 -11.65 -4.00 11.96
C ARG A 92 -12.19 -3.10 13.05
N GLU A 93 -11.37 -2.19 13.56
CA GLU A 93 -11.80 -1.18 14.52
C GLU A 93 -12.91 -0.27 13.95
N ALA A 94 -12.85 0.05 12.66
CA ALA A 94 -13.86 0.80 11.94
C ALA A 94 -15.12 -0.02 11.59
N GLY A 95 -15.24 -1.27 12.04
CA GLY A 95 -16.38 -2.14 11.82
C GLY A 95 -16.44 -2.80 10.45
N CYS A 96 -15.34 -2.82 9.71
CA CYS A 96 -15.26 -3.50 8.42
C CYS A 96 -14.97 -5.00 8.60
N GLU A 97 -15.51 -5.81 7.71
CA GLU A 97 -15.17 -7.21 7.59
C GLU A 97 -13.87 -7.36 6.78
N VAL A 98 -12.87 -7.99 7.39
CA VAL A 98 -11.53 -8.10 6.79
C VAL A 98 -11.07 -9.54 6.73
N ASP A 99 -10.97 -10.05 5.52
CA ASP A 99 -10.29 -11.30 5.19
C ASP A 99 -8.80 -11.02 4.95
N TYR A 100 -7.98 -11.33 5.95
CA TYR A 100 -6.53 -11.11 5.89
C TYR A 100 -5.78 -12.44 5.93
N HIS A 101 -4.86 -12.60 4.99
CA HIS A 101 -3.95 -13.73 4.97
C HIS A 101 -2.55 -13.31 4.52
N SER A 102 -1.54 -13.85 5.20
CA SER A 102 -0.13 -13.71 4.82
C SER A 102 0.41 -15.08 4.39
N PRO A 103 0.34 -15.42 3.10
CA PRO A 103 0.77 -16.72 2.63
C PRO A 103 2.27 -16.90 2.83
N TRP A 104 2.61 -18.06 3.35
CA TRP A 104 3.98 -18.44 3.67
C TRP A 104 4.82 -18.58 2.40
N ASN A 105 6.09 -18.18 2.45
CA ASN A 105 7.06 -18.27 1.35
C ASN A 105 6.57 -17.63 0.02
N THR A 106 5.74 -16.59 0.11
CA THR A 106 5.22 -15.87 -1.04
C THR A 106 5.91 -14.52 -1.14
N PRO A 107 6.47 -14.16 -2.30
CA PRO A 107 7.10 -12.87 -2.54
C PRO A 107 6.06 -11.77 -2.81
N HIS A 108 6.53 -10.57 -3.15
CA HIS A 108 5.70 -9.49 -3.67
C HIS A 108 5.05 -9.91 -4.99
N ALA A 109 3.78 -10.33 -4.92
CA ALA A 109 2.99 -10.82 -6.05
C ALA A 109 1.50 -10.58 -5.74
N GLY A 110 0.66 -10.55 -6.80
CA GLY A 110 -0.75 -10.28 -6.67
C GLY A 110 -1.69 -11.41 -7.05
N ASP A 111 -1.22 -12.41 -7.81
CA ASP A 111 -2.10 -13.31 -8.57
C ASP A 111 -2.00 -14.78 -8.13
N TYR A 112 -1.67 -15.04 -6.88
CA TYR A 112 -1.43 -16.41 -6.41
C TYR A 112 -2.66 -17.13 -5.84
N ASP A 113 -3.79 -16.46 -5.68
CA ASP A 113 -5.01 -17.01 -5.10
C ASP A 113 -6.29 -16.50 -5.79
N LEU A 114 -6.29 -16.46 -7.11
CA LEU A 114 -7.41 -15.93 -7.91
C LEU A 114 -8.70 -16.70 -7.72
N ASP A 115 -8.65 -18.01 -7.63
CA ASP A 115 -9.84 -18.85 -7.41
C ASP A 115 -10.51 -18.53 -6.06
N GLU A 116 -9.71 -18.36 -5.01
CA GLU A 116 -10.19 -17.93 -3.70
C GLU A 116 -10.74 -16.50 -3.71
N LEU A 117 -10.11 -15.60 -4.49
CA LEU A 117 -10.58 -14.23 -4.66
C LEU A 117 -11.97 -14.22 -5.29
N PHE A 118 -12.18 -14.96 -6.37
CA PHE A 118 -13.48 -15.03 -7.03
C PHE A 118 -14.54 -15.67 -6.15
N ALA A 119 -14.21 -16.76 -5.44
CA ALA A 119 -15.13 -17.37 -4.49
C ALA A 119 -15.52 -16.41 -3.35
N TRP A 120 -14.58 -15.59 -2.87
CA TRP A 120 -14.85 -14.56 -1.88
C TRP A 120 -15.77 -13.46 -2.41
N ILE A 121 -15.58 -13.01 -3.66
CA ILE A 121 -16.43 -12.02 -4.33
C ILE A 121 -17.84 -12.58 -4.47
N ASP A 122 -17.99 -13.81 -4.97
CA ASP A 122 -19.29 -14.47 -5.16
C ASP A 122 -20.04 -14.61 -3.82
N GLY A 123 -19.33 -14.90 -2.75
CA GLY A 123 -19.92 -14.96 -1.40
C GLY A 123 -20.45 -13.64 -0.86
N ILE A 124 -19.96 -12.50 -1.36
CA ILE A 124 -20.42 -11.16 -0.95
C ILE A 124 -21.53 -10.63 -1.87
N CYS A 125 -21.43 -10.92 -3.17
CA CYS A 125 -22.33 -10.38 -4.18
C CYS A 125 -23.55 -11.28 -4.46
N GLY A 126 -23.50 -12.55 -4.07
CA GLY A 126 -24.59 -13.55 -4.23
C GLY A 126 -25.59 -13.45 -3.16
#